data_100ff0fef4e978da0ab7aa23d341ab79
#
_entry.id   100ff0fef4e978da0ab7aa23d341ab79
#
_cell.length_a   1.000
_cell.length_b   1.000
_cell.length_c   1.000
_cell.angle_alpha   90.00
_cell.angle_beta   90.00
_cell.angle_gamma   90.00
#
_symmetry.space_group_name_H-M   'P 1'
#
loop_
_entity.id
_entity.type
_entity.pdbx_description
1 polymer ?
#
loop_
_entity_poly.entity_id
_entity_poly.type
_entity_poly.pdbx_seq_one_letter_code
_entity_poly.pdbx_strand_id
1 'polypeptide(L)'
;EQKQLINTITHLSKSDKPETQSLLELSQHISLGELIHIYKLMSKRNRKEIASIYECSANELISWMDCIALYRNCCCHNGNLIDIKIETRPITPQSYSKYLFRMKDTETTTNRFALGCVVILHLAKTINVEKEETDALKQAILALSNDKTTLESYGFISREGFEGAFGG
;
A
#
# COMPACT_ATOMS: atom_id res chain seq x y z
N GLU A 1 -15.82 18.62 -1.32
CA GLU A 1 -14.47 18.13 -0.92
C GLU A 1 -13.37 19.08 -1.42
N GLN A 2 -13.22 19.36 -2.72
CA GLN A 2 -12.16 20.25 -3.23
C GLN A 2 -12.20 21.66 -2.62
N LYS A 3 -13.38 22.24 -2.40
CA LYS A 3 -13.52 23.56 -1.74
C LYS A 3 -13.07 23.54 -0.27
N GLN A 4 -13.29 22.43 0.45
CA GLN A 4 -12.84 22.29 1.83
C GLN A 4 -11.32 22.19 1.88
N LEU A 5 -10.70 21.40 1.01
CA LEU A 5 -9.25 21.29 0.91
C LEU A 5 -8.58 22.64 0.59
N ILE A 6 -9.11 23.37 -0.40
CA ILE A 6 -8.61 24.71 -0.76
C ILE A 6 -8.73 25.67 0.44
N ASN A 7 -9.86 25.66 1.15
CA ASN A 7 -10.06 26.51 2.32
C ASN A 7 -9.08 26.15 3.44
N THR A 8 -8.84 24.86 3.69
CA THR A 8 -7.89 24.39 4.70
C THR A 8 -6.45 24.81 4.36
N ILE A 9 -6.03 24.59 3.12
CA ILE A 9 -4.70 25.03 2.63
C ILE A 9 -4.56 26.55 2.76
N THR A 10 -5.57 27.31 2.37
CA THR A 10 -5.56 28.78 2.44
C THR A 10 -5.51 29.28 3.88
N HIS A 11 -6.20 28.60 4.80
CA HIS A 11 -6.17 28.95 6.23
C HIS A 11 -4.79 28.67 6.84
N LEU A 12 -4.18 27.52 6.51
CA LEU A 12 -2.86 27.14 7.03
C LEU A 12 -1.73 28.01 6.45
N SER A 13 -1.83 28.43 5.19
CA SER A 13 -0.86 29.33 4.56
C SER A 13 -0.85 30.75 5.15
N LYS A 14 -1.90 31.14 5.88
CA LYS A 14 -2.03 32.44 6.57
C LYS A 14 -1.67 32.36 8.06
N SER A 15 -1.32 31.17 8.57
CA SER A 15 -0.96 31.01 9.97
C SER A 15 0.51 31.35 10.20
N ASP A 16 0.84 32.06 11.29
CA ASP A 16 2.22 32.36 11.73
C ASP A 16 2.90 31.12 12.35
N LYS A 17 2.32 29.92 12.20
CA LYS A 17 2.86 28.67 12.72
C LYS A 17 4.04 28.17 11.89
N PRO A 18 5.00 27.45 12.47
CA PRO A 18 6.06 26.79 11.73
C PRO A 18 5.48 25.90 10.64
N GLU A 19 6.10 25.87 9.45
CA GLU A 19 5.65 25.07 8.29
C GLU A 19 5.36 23.60 8.62
N THR A 20 6.18 22.99 9.48
CA THR A 20 6.01 21.60 9.93
C THR A 20 4.70 21.39 10.70
N GLN A 21 4.33 22.36 11.57
CA GLN A 21 3.09 22.28 12.35
C GLN A 21 1.86 22.46 11.45
N SER A 22 1.96 23.32 10.45
CA SER A 22 0.90 23.50 9.44
C SER A 22 0.69 22.24 8.59
N LEU A 23 1.76 21.50 8.25
CA LEU A 23 1.68 20.24 7.53
C LEU A 23 1.04 19.12 8.35
N LEU A 24 1.36 19.04 9.66
CA LEU A 24 0.74 18.09 10.57
C LEU A 24 -0.77 18.36 10.74
N GLU A 25 -1.16 19.63 10.91
CA GLU A 25 -2.57 20.02 10.97
C GLU A 25 -3.29 19.68 9.65
N LEU A 26 -2.67 19.94 8.51
CA LEU A 26 -3.22 19.60 7.20
C LEU A 26 -3.44 18.08 7.06
N SER A 27 -2.47 17.26 7.51
CA SER A 27 -2.55 15.80 7.41
C SER A 27 -3.74 15.19 8.17
N GLN A 28 -4.22 15.87 9.23
CA GLN A 28 -5.41 15.44 9.99
C GLN A 28 -6.73 15.69 9.25
N HIS A 29 -6.73 16.54 8.24
CA HIS A 29 -7.92 16.94 7.48
C HIS A 29 -7.96 16.40 6.05
N ILE A 30 -6.87 15.77 5.60
CA ILE A 30 -6.74 15.22 4.24
C ILE A 30 -7.08 13.73 4.27
N SER A 31 -7.97 13.30 3.39
CA SER A 31 -8.20 11.87 3.16
C SER A 31 -7.02 11.25 2.40
N LEU A 32 -6.86 9.92 2.52
CA LEU A 32 -5.83 9.19 1.75
C LEU A 32 -5.98 9.42 0.24
N GLY A 33 -7.21 9.49 -0.29
CA GLY A 33 -7.46 9.75 -1.71
C GLY A 33 -6.98 11.15 -2.14
N GLU A 34 -7.21 12.17 -1.31
CA GLU A 34 -6.72 13.53 -1.56
C GLU A 34 -5.20 13.60 -1.51
N LEU A 35 -4.57 12.90 -0.55
CA LEU A 35 -3.11 12.81 -0.46
C LEU A 35 -2.51 12.19 -1.73
N ILE A 36 -3.09 11.10 -2.21
CA ILE A 36 -2.68 10.45 -3.47
C ILE A 36 -2.84 11.43 -4.65
N HIS A 37 -3.94 12.16 -4.69
CA HIS A 37 -4.17 13.15 -5.74
C HIS A 37 -3.14 14.27 -5.71
N ILE A 38 -2.83 14.82 -4.54
CA ILE A 38 -1.78 15.83 -4.36
C ILE A 38 -0.43 15.28 -4.85
N TYR A 39 -0.05 14.07 -4.45
CA TYR A 39 1.19 13.45 -4.91
C TYR A 39 1.25 13.33 -6.44
N LYS A 40 0.16 12.90 -7.08
CA LYS A 40 0.07 12.79 -8.56
C LYS A 40 0.24 14.14 -9.27
N LEU A 41 -0.16 15.24 -8.64
CA LEU A 41 -0.04 16.61 -9.18
C LEU A 41 1.35 17.24 -8.95
N MET A 42 2.18 16.69 -8.08
CA MET A 42 3.53 17.21 -7.82
C MET A 42 4.42 17.14 -9.06
N SER A 43 5.45 17.98 -9.10
CA SER A 43 6.48 17.94 -10.14
C SER A 43 7.16 16.56 -10.22
N LYS A 44 7.68 16.20 -11.40
CA LYS A 44 8.43 14.94 -11.56
C LYS A 44 9.60 14.82 -10.58
N ARG A 45 10.26 15.95 -10.26
CA ARG A 45 11.38 16.00 -9.31
C ARG A 45 10.90 15.61 -7.90
N ASN A 46 9.88 16.29 -7.40
CA ASN A 46 9.37 16.04 -6.05
C ASN A 46 8.83 14.60 -5.90
N ARG A 47 8.10 14.10 -6.92
CA ARG A 47 7.63 12.70 -6.92
C ARG A 47 8.77 11.70 -6.85
N LYS A 48 9.88 11.91 -7.58
CA LYS A 48 11.06 11.04 -7.51
C LYS A 48 11.73 11.11 -6.16
N GLU A 49 11.85 12.30 -5.59
CA GLU A 49 12.47 12.51 -4.29
C GLU A 49 11.69 11.79 -3.18
N ILE A 50 10.37 11.95 -3.15
CA ILE A 50 9.50 11.22 -2.20
C ILE A 50 9.58 9.71 -2.43
N ALA A 51 9.47 9.23 -3.67
CA ALA A 51 9.52 7.81 -3.98
C ALA A 51 10.86 7.16 -3.58
N SER A 52 11.97 7.89 -3.65
CA SER A 52 13.28 7.37 -3.25
C SER A 52 13.36 7.02 -1.75
N ILE A 53 12.57 7.69 -0.89
CA ILE A 53 12.46 7.37 0.54
C ILE A 53 11.89 5.96 0.74
N TYR A 54 11.01 5.52 -0.18
CA TYR A 54 10.37 4.20 -0.18
C TYR A 54 11.09 3.19 -1.08
N GLU A 55 12.33 3.47 -1.47
CA GLU A 55 13.16 2.60 -2.32
C GLU A 55 12.47 2.18 -3.64
N CYS A 56 11.71 3.11 -4.26
CA CYS A 56 10.94 2.82 -5.47
C CYS A 56 10.92 4.00 -6.46
N SER A 57 10.39 3.75 -7.64
CA SER A 57 10.09 4.78 -8.63
C SER A 57 8.77 5.52 -8.31
N ALA A 58 8.61 6.72 -8.85
CA ALA A 58 7.38 7.49 -8.70
C ALA A 58 6.13 6.75 -9.23
N ASN A 59 6.28 5.93 -10.28
CA ASN A 59 5.17 5.16 -10.84
C ASN A 59 4.81 3.97 -9.94
N GLU A 60 5.80 3.29 -9.36
CA GLU A 60 5.58 2.25 -8.35
C GLU A 60 4.83 2.82 -7.16
N LEU A 61 5.31 3.91 -6.58
CA LEU A 61 4.67 4.53 -5.42
C LEU A 61 3.21 4.92 -5.70
N ILE A 62 2.91 5.51 -6.88
CA ILE A 62 1.53 5.82 -7.27
C ILE A 62 0.67 4.54 -7.28
N SER A 63 1.15 3.49 -7.94
CA SER A 63 0.41 2.23 -8.05
C SER A 63 0.20 1.55 -6.69
N TRP A 64 1.17 1.68 -5.79
CA TRP A 64 1.09 1.15 -4.43
C TRP A 64 0.11 1.92 -3.56
N MET A 65 0.13 3.26 -3.63
CA MET A 65 -0.83 4.10 -2.90
C MET A 65 -2.28 3.84 -3.35
N ASP A 66 -2.51 3.68 -4.66
CA ASP A 66 -3.83 3.32 -5.19
C ASP A 66 -4.28 1.93 -4.67
N CYS A 67 -3.36 0.97 -4.57
CA CYS A 67 -3.63 -0.36 -3.99
C CYS A 67 -3.96 -0.28 -2.49
N ILE A 68 -3.20 0.50 -1.71
CA ILE A 68 -3.46 0.71 -0.28
C ILE A 68 -4.84 1.36 -0.08
N ALA A 69 -5.19 2.36 -0.89
CA ALA A 69 -6.50 2.99 -0.83
C ALA A 69 -7.64 1.98 -1.09
N LEU A 70 -7.45 1.06 -2.05
CA LEU A 70 -8.39 -0.02 -2.32
C LEU A 70 -8.54 -0.94 -1.09
N TYR A 71 -7.43 -1.38 -0.49
CA TYR A 71 -7.43 -2.26 0.67
C TYR A 71 -8.09 -1.59 1.88
N ARG A 72 -7.69 -0.35 2.17
CA ARG A 72 -8.29 0.44 3.24
C ARG A 72 -9.80 0.61 3.05
N ASN A 73 -10.25 0.91 1.83
CA ASN A 73 -11.67 1.06 1.54
C ASN A 73 -12.41 -0.27 1.69
N CYS A 74 -11.84 -1.39 1.23
CA CYS A 74 -12.40 -2.71 1.45
C CYS A 74 -12.61 -2.98 2.95
N CYS A 75 -11.59 -2.74 3.78
CA CYS A 75 -11.68 -2.92 5.23
C CYS A 75 -12.72 -2.00 5.87
N CYS A 76 -12.77 -0.71 5.49
CA CYS A 76 -13.71 0.26 6.05
C CYS A 76 -15.17 -0.04 5.72
N HIS A 77 -15.43 -0.76 4.63
CA HIS A 77 -16.77 -1.16 4.21
C HIS A 77 -17.10 -2.63 4.54
N ASN A 78 -16.37 -3.24 5.48
CA ASN A 78 -16.53 -4.64 5.87
C ASN A 78 -16.43 -5.61 4.67
N GLY A 79 -15.67 -5.25 3.64
CA GLY A 79 -15.44 -6.11 2.48
C GLY A 79 -14.51 -7.28 2.82
N ASN A 80 -14.66 -8.37 2.08
CA ASN A 80 -13.76 -9.53 2.21
C ASN A 80 -12.45 -9.27 1.48
N LEU A 81 -11.42 -8.87 2.23
CA LEU A 81 -10.11 -8.54 1.68
C LEU A 81 -9.37 -9.78 1.11
N ILE A 82 -9.57 -10.95 1.70
CA ILE A 82 -8.90 -12.19 1.29
C ILE A 82 -9.32 -12.64 -0.11
N ASP A 83 -10.58 -12.41 -0.47
CA ASP A 83 -11.13 -12.79 -1.79
C ASP A 83 -11.00 -11.68 -2.83
N ILE A 84 -10.33 -10.58 -2.48
CA ILE A 84 -10.20 -9.44 -3.38
C ILE A 84 -9.51 -9.83 -4.69
N LYS A 85 -10.05 -9.33 -5.79
CA LYS A 85 -9.39 -9.34 -7.11
C LYS A 85 -9.04 -7.91 -7.48
N ILE A 86 -7.76 -7.64 -7.62
CA ILE A 86 -7.25 -6.31 -7.95
C ILE A 86 -7.30 -6.14 -9.46
N GLU A 87 -8.21 -5.29 -9.95
CA GLU A 87 -8.35 -5.03 -11.39
C GLU A 87 -7.19 -4.17 -11.90
N THR A 88 -6.92 -3.06 -11.23
CA THR A 88 -5.74 -2.23 -11.53
C THR A 88 -4.56 -2.70 -10.69
N ARG A 89 -3.75 -3.59 -11.27
CA ARG A 89 -2.64 -4.23 -10.56
C ARG A 89 -1.57 -3.20 -10.20
N PRO A 90 -1.12 -3.15 -8.93
CA PRO A 90 0.07 -2.39 -8.56
C PRO A 90 1.31 -3.02 -9.20
N ILE A 91 2.32 -2.21 -9.46
CA ILE A 91 3.63 -2.71 -9.89
C ILE A 91 4.20 -3.55 -8.75
N THR A 92 4.56 -4.80 -9.04
CA THR A 92 5.09 -5.72 -8.01
C THR A 92 6.44 -5.25 -7.50
N PRO A 93 6.64 -5.07 -6.18
CA PRO A 93 7.98 -4.80 -5.64
C PRO A 93 8.94 -5.93 -6.02
N GLN A 94 10.07 -5.60 -6.65
CA GLN A 94 10.97 -6.57 -7.26
C GLN A 94 11.49 -7.63 -6.28
N SER A 95 11.81 -7.22 -5.04
CA SER A 95 12.28 -8.11 -3.97
C SER A 95 11.26 -9.17 -3.57
N TYR A 96 9.97 -8.93 -3.81
CA TYR A 96 8.86 -9.82 -3.43
C TYR A 96 8.30 -10.65 -4.59
N SER A 97 8.69 -10.38 -5.84
CA SER A 97 8.13 -11.05 -7.02
C SER A 97 8.26 -12.57 -6.98
N LYS A 98 9.32 -13.09 -6.35
CA LYS A 98 9.61 -14.53 -6.19
C LYS A 98 8.65 -15.26 -5.24
N TYR A 99 7.93 -14.53 -4.39
CA TYR A 99 6.98 -15.09 -3.42
C TYR A 99 5.55 -15.17 -3.93
N LEU A 100 5.29 -14.57 -5.10
CA LEU A 100 3.97 -14.47 -5.68
C LEU A 100 3.74 -15.51 -6.78
N PHE A 101 2.51 -16.03 -6.84
CA PHE A 101 2.08 -16.89 -7.92
C PHE A 101 2.12 -16.13 -9.25
N ARG A 102 2.63 -16.79 -10.31
CA ARG A 102 2.61 -16.28 -11.68
C ARG A 102 1.54 -17.00 -12.47
N MET A 103 0.73 -16.25 -13.22
CA MET A 103 -0.27 -16.81 -14.08
C MET A 103 0.41 -17.41 -15.33
N LYS A 104 0.11 -18.68 -15.63
CA LYS A 104 0.77 -19.46 -16.68
C LYS A 104 0.67 -18.83 -18.08
N ASP A 105 -0.46 -18.15 -18.37
CA ASP A 105 -0.75 -17.65 -19.72
C ASP A 105 -0.13 -16.28 -20.03
N THR A 106 0.27 -15.51 -19.03
CA THR A 106 0.69 -14.11 -19.19
C THR A 106 2.01 -13.78 -18.51
N GLU A 107 2.62 -14.74 -17.82
CA GLU A 107 3.80 -14.54 -16.93
C GLU A 107 3.61 -13.39 -15.89
N THR A 108 2.40 -12.83 -15.81
CA THR A 108 2.10 -11.76 -14.86
C THR A 108 1.92 -12.34 -13.46
N THR A 109 2.29 -11.55 -12.45
CA THR A 109 2.02 -11.91 -11.06
C THR A 109 0.51 -11.96 -10.80
N THR A 110 0.14 -12.66 -9.73
CA THR A 110 -1.24 -12.74 -9.26
C THR A 110 -1.92 -11.36 -9.16
N ASN A 111 -3.25 -11.33 -9.27
CA ASN A 111 -4.07 -10.16 -8.93
C ASN A 111 -4.89 -10.37 -7.64
N ARG A 112 -4.46 -11.32 -6.82
CA ARG A 112 -5.10 -11.67 -5.56
C ARG A 112 -4.52 -10.87 -4.40
N PHE A 113 -5.07 -11.11 -3.20
CA PHE A 113 -4.66 -10.49 -1.94
C PHE A 113 -3.14 -10.41 -1.73
N ALA A 114 -2.39 -11.48 -2.03
CA ALA A 114 -0.94 -11.52 -1.83
C ALA A 114 -0.20 -10.35 -2.50
N LEU A 115 -0.67 -9.87 -3.66
CA LEU A 115 -0.02 -8.76 -4.36
C LEU A 115 -0.05 -7.45 -3.55
N GLY A 116 -1.19 -7.09 -2.98
CA GLY A 116 -1.25 -5.90 -2.12
C GLY A 116 -0.59 -6.13 -0.75
N CYS A 117 -0.62 -7.36 -0.24
CA CYS A 117 0.08 -7.73 0.99
C CYS A 117 1.59 -7.46 0.86
N VAL A 118 2.24 -7.89 -0.23
CA VAL A 118 3.68 -7.62 -0.42
C VAL A 118 3.99 -6.15 -0.65
N VAL A 119 3.08 -5.36 -1.22
CA VAL A 119 3.21 -3.89 -1.30
C VAL A 119 3.24 -3.29 0.11
N ILE A 120 2.32 -3.71 0.98
CA ILE A 120 2.27 -3.26 2.38
C ILE A 120 3.56 -3.65 3.11
N LEU A 121 4.02 -4.90 2.97
CA LEU A 121 5.25 -5.38 3.59
C LEU A 121 6.49 -4.60 3.12
N HIS A 122 6.58 -4.28 1.82
CA HIS A 122 7.68 -3.46 1.30
C HIS A 122 7.69 -2.07 1.94
N LEU A 123 6.54 -1.40 1.98
CA LEU A 123 6.43 -0.07 2.59
C LEU A 123 6.67 -0.11 4.10
N ALA A 124 6.12 -1.11 4.80
CA ALA A 124 6.34 -1.29 6.22
C ALA A 124 7.84 -1.43 6.55
N LYS A 125 8.58 -2.19 5.74
CA LYS A 125 10.02 -2.33 5.86
C LYS A 125 10.75 -1.00 5.65
N THR A 126 10.40 -0.24 4.62
CA THR A 126 11.09 1.03 4.31
C THR A 126 10.86 2.13 5.34
N ILE A 127 9.72 2.11 6.04
CA ILE A 127 9.42 3.06 7.11
C ILE A 127 9.70 2.50 8.51
N ASN A 128 10.36 1.34 8.59
CA ASN A 128 10.73 0.67 9.85
C ASN A 128 9.54 0.45 10.80
N VAL A 129 8.43 -0.08 10.28
CA VAL A 129 7.31 -0.53 11.10
C VAL A 129 7.80 -1.65 12.04
N GLU A 130 7.35 -1.61 13.28
CA GLU A 130 7.72 -2.60 14.30
C GLU A 130 7.39 -4.02 13.83
N LYS A 131 8.28 -4.96 14.15
CA LYS A 131 8.14 -6.35 13.70
C LYS A 131 6.86 -7.00 14.23
N GLU A 132 6.43 -6.63 15.41
CA GLU A 132 5.21 -7.09 16.07
C GLU A 132 3.97 -6.86 15.19
N GLU A 133 3.90 -5.73 14.48
CA GLU A 133 2.78 -5.39 13.59
C GLU A 133 2.76 -6.30 12.36
N THR A 134 3.92 -6.56 11.77
CA THR A 134 4.04 -7.47 10.62
C THR A 134 3.80 -8.92 11.02
N ASP A 135 4.24 -9.34 12.20
CA ASP A 135 3.98 -10.65 12.76
C ASP A 135 2.49 -10.85 13.10
N ALA A 136 1.82 -9.82 13.62
CA ALA A 136 0.37 -9.84 13.85
C ALA A 136 -0.40 -10.03 12.52
N LEU A 137 -0.03 -9.32 11.46
CA LEU A 137 -0.60 -9.51 10.12
C LEU A 137 -0.37 -10.95 9.62
N LYS A 138 0.84 -11.48 9.78
CA LYS A 138 1.21 -12.86 9.43
C LYS A 138 0.30 -13.86 10.12
N GLN A 139 0.14 -13.75 11.43
CA GLN A 139 -0.70 -14.65 12.23
C GLN A 139 -2.18 -14.56 11.83
N ALA A 140 -2.69 -13.35 11.56
CA ALA A 140 -4.06 -13.16 11.09
C ALA A 140 -4.31 -13.89 9.75
N ILE A 141 -3.38 -13.81 8.79
CA ILE A 141 -3.49 -14.51 7.51
C ILE A 141 -3.45 -16.02 7.70
N LEU A 142 -2.56 -16.52 8.56
CA LEU A 142 -2.47 -17.96 8.87
C LEU A 142 -3.74 -18.48 9.54
N ALA A 143 -4.35 -17.70 10.44
CA ALA A 143 -5.60 -18.09 11.11
C ALA A 143 -6.78 -18.20 10.13
N LEU A 144 -6.75 -17.48 9.01
CA LEU A 144 -7.76 -17.56 7.94
C LEU A 144 -7.50 -18.71 6.96
N SER A 145 -6.28 -19.28 6.96
CA SER A 145 -5.92 -20.42 6.12
C SER A 145 -6.42 -21.71 6.76
N ASN A 146 -7.16 -22.51 6.01
CA ASN A 146 -7.65 -23.82 6.44
C ASN A 146 -7.48 -24.84 5.32
N ASP A 147 -7.91 -26.09 5.55
CA ASP A 147 -7.79 -27.19 4.57
C ASP A 147 -8.44 -26.88 3.20
N LYS A 148 -9.41 -25.96 3.15
CA LYS A 148 -10.11 -25.58 1.92
C LYS A 148 -9.56 -24.29 1.29
N THR A 149 -8.85 -23.47 2.07
CA THR A 149 -8.34 -22.16 1.64
C THR A 149 -6.84 -22.13 1.89
N THR A 150 -6.06 -22.29 0.85
CA THR A 150 -4.61 -22.35 0.92
C THR A 150 -4.00 -20.96 0.67
N LEU A 151 -2.78 -20.74 1.12
CA LEU A 151 -2.03 -19.51 0.86
C LEU A 151 -1.86 -19.25 -0.64
N GLU A 152 -1.84 -20.31 -1.46
CA GLU A 152 -1.80 -20.23 -2.93
C GLU A 152 -3.09 -19.61 -3.49
N SER A 153 -4.24 -19.88 -2.87
CA SER A 153 -5.50 -19.24 -3.27
C SER A 153 -5.52 -17.74 -3.02
N TYR A 154 -4.72 -17.25 -2.08
CA TYR A 154 -4.51 -15.83 -1.82
C TYR A 154 -3.49 -15.20 -2.78
N GLY A 155 -2.77 -16.01 -3.56
CA GLY A 155 -1.84 -15.60 -4.58
C GLY A 155 -0.36 -15.67 -4.19
N PHE A 156 -0.01 -16.30 -3.05
CA PHE A 156 1.36 -16.67 -2.76
C PHE A 156 1.77 -17.91 -3.59
N ILE A 157 3.06 -18.07 -3.87
CA ILE A 157 3.54 -19.21 -4.68
C ILE A 157 3.46 -20.54 -3.92
N SER A 158 3.67 -20.51 -2.61
CA SER A 158 3.62 -21.64 -1.68
C SER A 158 3.60 -21.14 -0.23
N ARG A 159 3.54 -22.06 0.72
CA ARG A 159 3.71 -21.73 2.14
C ARG A 159 5.10 -21.17 2.43
N GLU A 160 6.15 -21.74 1.86
CA GLU A 160 7.53 -21.24 1.98
C GLU A 160 7.66 -19.84 1.38
N GLY A 161 6.98 -19.58 0.26
CA GLY A 161 6.92 -18.25 -0.35
C GLY A 161 6.24 -17.24 0.56
N PHE A 162 5.14 -17.61 1.23
CA PHE A 162 4.50 -16.77 2.24
C PHE A 162 5.44 -16.47 3.42
N GLU A 163 6.04 -17.52 4.02
CA GLU A 163 7.00 -17.35 5.12
C GLU A 163 8.17 -16.44 4.72
N GLY A 164 8.71 -16.62 3.50
CA GLY A 164 9.80 -15.82 2.97
C GLY A 164 9.42 -14.35 2.76
N ALA A 165 8.17 -14.05 2.42
CA ALA A 165 7.69 -12.68 2.27
C ALA A 165 7.68 -11.90 3.60
N PHE A 166 7.44 -12.58 4.72
CA PHE A 166 7.43 -12.00 6.07
C PHE A 166 8.78 -12.08 6.78
N GLY A 167 9.73 -12.85 6.26
CA GLY A 167 11.05 -13.07 6.88
C GLY A 167 12.16 -12.18 6.33
N GLY A 168 11.86 -11.24 5.42
CA GLY A 168 12.83 -10.40 4.71
C GLY A 168 13.19 -9.09 5.41
#